data_38c1e43a268a78fd6700e98ad5b5567c
#
_entry.id   38c1e43a268a78fd6700e98ad5b5567c
#
_cell.length_a   1.000
_cell.length_b   1.000
_cell.length_c   1.000
_cell.angle_alpha   90.00
_cell.angle_beta   90.00
_cell.angle_gamma   90.00
#
_symmetry.space_group_name_H-M   'P 1'
#
loop_
_entity.id
_entity.type
_entity.pdbx_description
1 polymer ?
#
loop_
_entity_poly.entity_id
_entity_poly.type
_entity_poly.pdbx_seq_one_letter_code
_entity_poly.pdbx_strand_id
1 'polypeptide(L)'
;MKSNNLLLLLCSIGLLAAGCSSSKKAVNSSASPSLKEVFKKDFVIGAAVNTGQIEEKDPAAGALIQAQFNGLTPENIMKCEIIHPEWDRYNFTLADKLVAYGNKINTPVFGHTLIWHSQLSPFARRI
;
A
#
# COMPACT_ATOMS: atom_id res chain seq x y z
N MET A 1 5.19 60.93 28.42
CA MET A 1 5.95 59.74 27.92
C MET A 1 5.19 58.44 28.10
N LYS A 2 3.88 58.32 27.76
CA LYS A 2 3.09 57.05 27.86
C LYS A 2 2.45 56.62 26.55
N SER A 3 2.60 57.38 25.46
CA SER A 3 1.92 57.10 24.19
C SER A 3 2.72 56.20 23.24
N ASN A 4 4.05 56.19 23.31
CA ASN A 4 4.89 55.48 22.33
C ASN A 4 4.97 53.95 22.57
N ASN A 5 4.75 53.52 23.83
CA ASN A 5 4.82 52.09 24.15
C ASN A 5 3.58 51.33 23.68
N LEU A 6 2.43 52.00 23.58
CA LEU A 6 1.20 51.38 23.08
C LEU A 6 1.26 51.15 21.56
N LEU A 7 1.90 52.05 20.82
CA LEU A 7 2.09 51.95 19.38
C LEU A 7 3.07 50.82 19.01
N LEU A 8 4.14 50.68 19.79
CA LEU A 8 5.10 49.58 19.64
C LEU A 8 4.49 48.20 19.96
N LEU A 9 3.58 48.15 20.95
CA LEU A 9 2.89 46.91 21.31
C LEU A 9 1.91 46.48 20.21
N LEU A 10 1.21 47.42 19.58
CA LEU A 10 0.28 47.15 18.46
C LEU A 10 1.01 46.71 17.19
N CYS A 11 2.20 47.23 16.92
CA CYS A 11 3.02 46.77 15.76
C CYS A 11 3.59 45.37 15.98
N SER A 12 3.90 44.94 17.20
CA SER A 12 4.45 43.60 17.47
C SER A 12 3.39 42.49 17.37
N ILE A 13 2.13 42.79 17.63
CA ILE A 13 1.01 41.83 17.50
C ILE A 13 0.63 41.63 16.02
N GLY A 14 0.82 42.62 15.17
CA GLY A 14 0.53 42.55 13.73
C GLY A 14 1.46 41.63 12.94
N LEU A 15 2.70 41.39 13.40
CA LEU A 15 3.69 40.56 12.69
C LEU A 15 3.50 39.05 12.95
N LEU A 16 2.79 38.67 14.01
CA LEU A 16 2.55 37.24 14.33
C LEU A 16 1.38 36.61 13.54
N ALA A 17 0.59 37.44 12.86
CA ALA A 17 -0.55 36.96 12.05
C ALA A 17 -0.18 36.58 10.59
N ALA A 18 1.08 36.78 10.17
CA ALA A 18 1.58 36.33 8.87
C ALA A 18 2.00 34.85 8.91
N GLY A 19 1.29 34.03 9.70
CA GLY A 19 1.47 32.60 9.77
C GLY A 19 1.09 31.95 8.46
N CYS A 20 1.98 31.12 7.96
CA CYS A 20 1.96 30.28 6.77
C CYS A 20 0.56 29.99 6.24
N SER A 21 0.10 30.78 5.28
CA SER A 21 -0.92 30.33 4.33
C SER A 21 -0.24 29.26 3.46
N SER A 22 -0.34 28.01 3.91
CA SER A 22 -0.02 26.87 3.06
C SER A 22 -1.00 26.92 1.90
N SER A 23 -0.59 27.60 0.85
CA SER A 23 -1.28 27.61 -0.43
C SER A 23 -1.36 26.16 -0.86
N LYS A 24 -2.50 25.51 -0.63
CA LYS A 24 -2.86 24.28 -1.33
C LYS A 24 -2.94 24.67 -2.79
N LYS A 25 -1.80 24.63 -3.46
CA LYS A 25 -1.76 24.67 -4.91
C LYS A 25 -2.72 23.57 -5.35
N ALA A 26 -3.87 23.96 -5.88
CA ALA A 26 -4.72 23.01 -6.56
C ALA A 26 -3.81 22.37 -7.62
N VAL A 27 -3.42 21.14 -7.37
CA VAL A 27 -2.76 20.32 -8.36
C VAL A 27 -3.81 20.20 -9.45
N ASN A 28 -3.64 20.98 -10.52
CA ASN A 28 -4.35 20.73 -11.76
C ASN A 28 -4.12 19.24 -12.02
N SER A 29 -5.16 18.44 -11.91
CA SER A 29 -5.13 17.03 -12.19
C SER A 29 -5.12 16.79 -13.71
N SER A 30 -4.07 17.23 -14.37
CA SER A 30 -3.53 16.44 -15.46
C SER A 30 -3.02 15.19 -14.74
N ALA A 31 -3.76 14.10 -14.81
CA ALA A 31 -3.47 12.89 -14.07
C ALA A 31 -2.03 12.48 -14.38
N SER A 32 -1.16 12.62 -13.38
CA SER A 32 0.21 12.13 -13.51
C SER A 32 0.13 10.66 -13.91
N PRO A 33 0.91 10.20 -14.89
CA PRO A 33 0.86 8.82 -15.33
C PRO A 33 1.11 7.90 -14.14
N SER A 34 0.41 6.77 -14.08
CA SER A 34 0.57 5.81 -13.00
C SER A 34 1.94 5.12 -13.08
N LEU A 35 2.41 4.57 -11.96
CA LEU A 35 3.69 3.84 -11.91
C LEU A 35 3.71 2.72 -12.96
N LYS A 36 2.65 1.91 -13.04
CA LYS A 36 2.55 0.82 -14.02
C LYS A 36 2.62 1.31 -15.48
N GLU A 37 2.13 2.52 -15.78
CA GLU A 37 2.21 3.08 -17.12
C GLU A 37 3.58 3.67 -17.44
N VAL A 38 4.22 4.32 -16.47
CA VAL A 38 5.58 4.88 -16.65
C VAL A 38 6.57 3.77 -16.98
N PHE A 39 6.51 2.66 -16.26
CA PHE A 39 7.48 1.55 -16.35
C PHE A 39 7.02 0.36 -17.19
N LYS A 40 5.89 0.45 -17.89
CA LYS A 40 5.28 -0.68 -18.61
C LYS A 40 6.16 -1.37 -19.66
N LYS A 41 7.20 -0.69 -20.14
CA LYS A 41 8.17 -1.23 -21.12
C LYS A 41 9.40 -1.83 -20.46
N ASP A 42 9.63 -1.56 -19.19
CA ASP A 42 10.85 -1.90 -18.48
C ASP A 42 10.63 -3.07 -17.52
N PHE A 43 9.59 -3.01 -16.68
CA PHE A 43 9.28 -4.06 -15.70
C PHE A 43 7.86 -3.94 -15.12
N VAL A 44 7.44 -5.01 -14.43
CA VAL A 44 6.18 -5.04 -13.68
C VAL A 44 6.36 -4.32 -12.34
N ILE A 45 5.47 -3.38 -12.05
CA ILE A 45 5.38 -2.74 -10.73
C ILE A 45 4.38 -3.54 -9.89
N GLY A 46 4.87 -4.28 -8.88
CA GLY A 46 4.04 -5.11 -8.00
C GLY A 46 3.72 -4.46 -6.66
N ALA A 47 2.62 -4.90 -6.05
CA ALA A 47 2.27 -4.61 -4.67
C ALA A 47 2.18 -5.89 -3.86
N ALA A 48 2.74 -5.90 -2.64
CA ALA A 48 2.46 -6.93 -1.66
C ALA A 48 1.10 -6.64 -1.01
N VAL A 49 0.23 -7.65 -0.95
CA VAL A 49 -1.15 -7.50 -0.48
C VAL A 49 -1.48 -8.48 0.63
N ASN A 50 -2.29 -8.01 1.58
CA ASN A 50 -2.80 -8.81 2.69
C ASN A 50 -4.27 -9.21 2.52
N THR A 51 -4.79 -10.00 3.45
CA THR A 51 -6.16 -10.50 3.42
C THR A 51 -7.21 -9.38 3.38
N GLY A 52 -7.02 -8.29 4.13
CA GLY A 52 -7.97 -7.17 4.15
C GLY A 52 -8.12 -6.49 2.80
N GLN A 53 -7.03 -6.38 2.05
CA GLN A 53 -7.02 -5.76 0.72
C GLN A 53 -7.67 -6.67 -0.33
N ILE A 54 -7.39 -7.97 -0.32
CA ILE A 54 -8.01 -8.92 -1.26
C ILE A 54 -9.48 -9.18 -0.98
N GLU A 55 -9.94 -8.97 0.25
CA GLU A 55 -11.35 -9.02 0.66
C GLU A 55 -12.05 -7.66 0.52
N GLU A 56 -11.36 -6.68 -0.07
CA GLU A 56 -11.88 -5.34 -0.37
C GLU A 56 -12.39 -4.58 0.86
N LYS A 57 -11.84 -4.87 2.03
CA LYS A 57 -12.16 -4.17 3.30
C LYS A 57 -11.53 -2.78 3.39
N ASP A 58 -10.58 -2.46 2.50
CA ASP A 58 -9.92 -1.15 2.37
C ASP A 58 -10.10 -0.62 0.94
N PRO A 59 -11.17 0.13 0.67
CA PRO A 59 -11.44 0.68 -0.65
C PRO A 59 -10.35 1.64 -1.15
N ALA A 60 -9.70 2.36 -0.24
CA ALA A 60 -8.63 3.31 -0.60
C ALA A 60 -7.39 2.56 -1.11
N ALA A 61 -6.97 1.51 -0.40
CA ALA A 61 -5.90 0.63 -0.85
C ALA A 61 -6.25 -0.07 -2.15
N GLY A 62 -7.49 -0.57 -2.30
CA GLY A 62 -7.97 -1.20 -3.53
C GLY A 62 -7.88 -0.26 -4.74
N ALA A 63 -8.31 0.99 -4.58
CA ALA A 63 -8.21 2.00 -5.64
C ALA A 63 -6.75 2.31 -6.00
N LEU A 64 -5.87 2.43 -5.01
CA LEU A 64 -4.44 2.67 -5.21
C LEU A 64 -3.77 1.49 -5.94
N ILE A 65 -4.06 0.25 -5.51
CA ILE A 65 -3.53 -0.96 -6.14
C ILE A 65 -3.89 -0.97 -7.61
N GLN A 66 -5.17 -0.80 -7.95
CA GLN A 66 -5.64 -0.81 -9.33
C GLN A 66 -5.07 0.35 -10.16
N ALA A 67 -4.85 1.52 -9.57
CA ALA A 67 -4.32 2.68 -10.27
C ALA A 67 -2.83 2.54 -10.60
N GLN A 68 -2.02 2.02 -9.67
CA GLN A 68 -0.56 2.16 -9.71
C GLN A 68 0.20 0.88 -10.07
N PHE A 69 -0.39 -0.31 -9.80
CA PHE A 69 0.31 -1.58 -9.87
C PHE A 69 -0.24 -2.49 -10.97
N ASN A 70 0.63 -3.33 -11.54
CA ASN A 70 0.30 -4.33 -12.55
C ASN A 70 0.84 -5.72 -12.19
N GLY A 71 1.11 -5.98 -10.91
CA GLY A 71 1.48 -7.25 -10.32
C GLY A 71 1.07 -7.33 -8.86
N LEU A 72 0.66 -8.50 -8.38
CA LEU A 72 0.32 -8.75 -6.99
C LEU A 72 1.22 -9.85 -6.41
N THR A 73 1.65 -9.66 -5.17
CA THR A 73 2.36 -10.67 -4.39
C THR A 73 1.70 -10.78 -3.01
N PRO A 74 1.43 -11.99 -2.47
CA PRO A 74 0.89 -12.11 -1.13
C PRO A 74 1.95 -11.76 -0.07
N GLU A 75 1.55 -11.05 1.00
CA GLU A 75 2.43 -10.84 2.15
C GLU A 75 2.72 -12.17 2.87
N ASN A 76 1.68 -12.93 3.24
CA ASN A 76 1.82 -14.14 4.04
C ASN A 76 0.98 -15.34 3.58
N ILE A 77 -0.16 -15.12 2.96
CA ILE A 77 -1.19 -16.14 2.72
C ILE A 77 -0.77 -17.30 1.80
N MET A 78 0.35 -17.17 1.10
CA MET A 78 0.96 -18.25 0.31
C MET A 78 2.26 -18.80 0.92
N LYS A 79 2.54 -18.50 2.19
CA LYS A 79 3.67 -19.12 2.90
C LYS A 79 3.38 -20.58 3.20
N CYS A 80 4.43 -21.39 3.33
CA CYS A 80 4.32 -22.83 3.52
C CYS A 80 3.44 -23.22 4.72
N GLU A 81 3.58 -22.54 5.85
CA GLU A 81 2.77 -22.82 7.05
C GLU A 81 1.27 -22.57 6.85
N ILE A 82 0.87 -21.77 5.87
CA ILE A 82 -0.53 -21.47 5.54
C ILE A 82 -1.05 -22.45 4.48
N ILE A 83 -0.28 -22.65 3.40
CA ILE A 83 -0.69 -23.50 2.26
C ILE A 83 -0.61 -24.99 2.60
N HIS A 84 0.43 -25.40 3.32
CA HIS A 84 0.72 -26.80 3.66
C HIS A 84 1.01 -26.93 5.15
N PRO A 85 0.01 -26.70 6.03
CA PRO A 85 0.21 -26.68 7.49
C PRO A 85 0.55 -28.03 8.09
N GLU A 86 0.10 -29.14 7.50
CA GLU A 86 0.31 -30.51 7.95
C GLU A 86 0.72 -31.39 6.79
N TRP A 87 1.40 -32.51 7.04
CA TRP A 87 1.98 -33.41 6.03
C TRP A 87 1.01 -33.78 4.91
N ASP A 88 -0.22 -34.11 5.23
CA ASP A 88 -1.24 -34.57 4.29
C ASP A 88 -2.35 -33.54 4.02
N ARG A 89 -2.16 -32.27 4.45
CA ARG A 89 -3.20 -31.26 4.34
C ARG A 89 -2.72 -30.00 3.64
N TYR A 90 -3.45 -29.61 2.61
CA TYR A 90 -3.28 -28.34 1.92
C TYR A 90 -4.47 -27.42 2.18
N ASN A 91 -4.22 -26.11 2.23
CA ASN A 91 -5.23 -25.08 2.43
C ASN A 91 -5.00 -23.93 1.44
N PHE A 92 -5.75 -23.94 0.37
CA PHE A 92 -5.69 -22.90 -0.69
C PHE A 92 -6.72 -21.78 -0.52
N THR A 93 -7.56 -21.82 0.53
CA THR A 93 -8.68 -20.89 0.70
C THR A 93 -8.32 -19.41 0.50
N LEU A 94 -7.25 -18.95 1.11
CA LEU A 94 -6.80 -17.56 0.97
C LEU A 94 -6.01 -17.32 -0.33
N ALA A 95 -5.28 -18.32 -0.80
CA ALA A 95 -4.58 -18.27 -2.08
C ALA A 95 -5.57 -18.14 -3.24
N ASP A 96 -6.64 -18.94 -3.23
CA ASP A 96 -7.70 -18.87 -4.24
C ASP A 96 -8.40 -17.51 -4.24
N LYS A 97 -8.65 -16.93 -3.06
CA LYS A 97 -9.19 -15.56 -2.96
C LYS A 97 -8.26 -14.53 -3.60
N LEU A 98 -6.95 -14.64 -3.39
CA LEU A 98 -5.98 -13.73 -4.01
C LEU A 98 -5.97 -13.88 -5.53
N VAL A 99 -5.98 -15.12 -6.04
CA VAL A 99 -6.05 -15.38 -7.49
C VAL A 99 -7.35 -14.84 -8.08
N ALA A 100 -8.48 -15.05 -7.39
CA ALA A 100 -9.76 -14.49 -7.81
C ALA A 100 -9.76 -12.97 -7.83
N TYR A 101 -9.16 -12.33 -6.82
CA TYR A 101 -8.99 -10.87 -6.77
C TYR A 101 -8.12 -10.37 -7.93
N GLY A 102 -6.97 -11.02 -8.18
CA GLY A 102 -6.09 -10.70 -9.30
C GLY A 102 -6.82 -10.78 -10.65
N ASN A 103 -7.59 -11.86 -10.86
CA ASN A 103 -8.42 -12.03 -12.05
C ASN A 103 -9.49 -10.92 -12.18
N LYS A 104 -10.16 -10.59 -11.07
CA LYS A 104 -11.17 -9.51 -11.02
C LYS A 104 -10.63 -8.17 -11.49
N ILE A 105 -9.39 -7.82 -11.09
CA ILE A 105 -8.76 -6.54 -11.45
C ILE A 105 -7.80 -6.66 -12.65
N ASN A 106 -7.82 -7.80 -13.34
CA ASN A 106 -6.97 -8.10 -14.49
C ASN A 106 -5.46 -7.87 -14.21
N THR A 107 -4.99 -8.38 -13.07
CA THR A 107 -3.60 -8.21 -12.60
C THR A 107 -3.00 -9.57 -12.24
N PRO A 108 -1.84 -9.95 -12.80
CA PRO A 108 -1.18 -11.22 -12.52
C PRO A 108 -0.77 -11.32 -11.04
N VAL A 109 -0.83 -12.55 -10.52
CA VAL A 109 -0.42 -12.90 -9.17
C VAL A 109 0.90 -13.66 -9.23
N PHE A 110 1.88 -13.21 -8.46
CA PHE A 110 3.17 -13.85 -8.27
C PHE A 110 3.16 -14.56 -6.92
N GLY A 111 3.08 -15.89 -6.95
CA GLY A 111 3.08 -16.71 -5.72
C GLY A 111 4.39 -16.57 -4.95
N HIS A 112 4.29 -16.21 -3.68
CA HIS A 112 5.43 -16.07 -2.79
C HIS A 112 5.10 -16.67 -1.42
N THR A 113 5.77 -17.74 -1.02
CA THR A 113 6.94 -18.36 -1.60
C THR A 113 6.83 -19.89 -1.46
N LEU A 114 7.43 -20.65 -2.36
CA LEU A 114 7.43 -22.12 -2.25
C LEU A 114 8.14 -22.58 -0.96
N ILE A 115 9.37 -22.11 -0.73
CA ILE A 115 10.16 -22.42 0.47
C ILE A 115 10.90 -21.17 0.91
N TRP A 116 10.84 -20.91 2.23
CA TRP A 116 11.58 -19.84 2.89
C TRP A 116 11.97 -20.32 4.29
N HIS A 117 13.14 -19.92 4.80
CA HIS A 117 13.63 -20.33 6.11
C HIS A 117 12.72 -19.95 7.28
N SER A 118 11.86 -18.93 7.09
CA SER A 118 10.80 -18.53 8.02
C SER A 118 9.44 -19.02 7.52
N GLN A 119 8.45 -19.11 8.38
CA GLN A 119 7.08 -19.54 8.06
C GLN A 119 7.02 -20.89 7.31
N LEU A 120 7.94 -21.80 7.65
CA LEU A 120 7.87 -23.20 7.25
C LEU A 120 6.77 -23.93 8.02
N SER A 121 6.18 -24.93 7.40
CA SER A 121 5.26 -25.85 8.06
C SER A 121 5.92 -26.51 9.27
N PRO A 122 5.17 -26.79 10.37
CA PRO A 122 5.72 -27.40 11.57
C PRO A 122 6.45 -28.72 11.33
N PHE A 123 5.98 -29.54 10.38
CA PHE A 123 6.63 -30.79 10.02
C PHE A 123 7.96 -30.58 9.26
N ALA A 124 8.06 -29.53 8.43
CA ALA A 124 9.26 -29.23 7.67
C ALA A 124 10.40 -28.59 8.51
N ARG A 125 10.05 -28.06 9.69
CA ARG A 125 11.05 -27.48 10.62
C ARG A 125 11.84 -28.54 11.40
N ARG A 126 11.44 -29.81 11.31
CA ARG A 126 12.04 -30.93 12.08
C ARG A 126 13.04 -31.76 11.26
N ILE A 127 13.27 -31.35 10.04
CA ILE A 127 14.26 -31.92 9.13
C ILE A 127 15.51 -31.05 9.17
#